data_18de9d48a4a630dcade01a9bda4fe8d7
#
_entry.id   18de9d48a4a630dcade01a9bda4fe8d7
#
_cell.length_a   1.000
_cell.length_b   1.000
_cell.length_c   1.000
_cell.angle_alpha   90.00
_cell.angle_beta   90.00
_cell.angle_gamma   90.00
#
_symmetry.space_group_name_H-M   'P 1'
#
loop_
_entity.id
_entity.type
_entity.pdbx_description
1 polymer ?
#
loop_
_entity_poly.entity_id
_entity_poly.type
_entity_poly.pdbx_seq_one_letter_code
_entity_poly.pdbx_strand_id
1 'polypeptide(L)'
;MKIENSNILVIGGAGFIGSFVVTELLKHPVNKVVVYDNLARGKVSYLSEQMKDERCSFYPFGGDIREIDILNTAMQGVDYVISLAAMWLLHCKDYPRTAFDVNIAGTFNILEACVNNNIKKLIW
;
A
#
# COMPACT_ATOMS: atom_id res chain seq x y z
N MET A 1 3.20 -18.98 1.56
CA MET A 1 3.81 -17.73 1.11
C MET A 1 5.15 -17.58 1.80
N LYS A 2 6.22 -17.51 1.06
CA LYS A 2 7.55 -17.25 1.60
C LYS A 2 7.89 -15.79 1.33
N ILE A 3 8.04 -14.99 2.37
CA ILE A 3 8.35 -13.56 2.25
C ILE A 3 9.85 -13.24 2.31
N GLU A 4 10.67 -14.27 2.55
CA GLU A 4 12.13 -14.13 2.57
C GLU A 4 12.66 -13.60 1.23
N ASN A 5 13.50 -12.59 1.29
CA ASN A 5 14.10 -11.92 0.13
C ASN A 5 13.08 -11.34 -0.87
N SER A 6 11.84 -11.10 -0.44
CA SER A 6 10.80 -10.53 -1.31
C SER A 6 10.67 -9.01 -1.17
N ASN A 7 10.18 -8.39 -2.23
CA ASN A 7 9.79 -6.99 -2.28
C ASN A 7 8.29 -6.89 -2.02
N ILE A 8 7.89 -6.10 -1.04
CA ILE A 8 6.50 -6.00 -0.60
C ILE A 8 6.04 -4.55 -0.71
N LEU A 9 4.90 -4.35 -1.36
CA LEU A 9 4.20 -3.06 -1.38
C LEU A 9 3.05 -3.09 -0.37
N VAL A 10 3.03 -2.12 0.54
CA VAL A 10 1.95 -1.95 1.52
C VAL A 10 1.17 -0.69 1.17
N ILE A 11 -0.01 -0.88 0.59
CA ILE A 11 -0.95 0.19 0.23
C ILE A 11 -1.75 0.55 1.48
N GLY A 12 -1.74 1.82 1.87
CA GLY A 12 -2.31 2.27 3.14
C GLY A 12 -1.37 1.99 4.33
N GLY A 13 -0.08 1.82 4.07
CA GLY A 13 0.91 1.46 5.08
C GLY A 13 1.18 2.52 6.14
N ALA A 14 0.83 3.79 5.91
CA ALA A 14 0.96 4.87 6.89
C ALA A 14 -0.29 5.03 7.77
N GLY A 15 -1.32 4.21 7.58
CA GLY A 15 -2.50 4.15 8.44
C GLY A 15 -2.26 3.41 9.75
N PHE A 16 -3.28 3.34 10.59
CA PHE A 16 -3.19 2.68 11.89
C PHE A 16 -2.79 1.20 11.76
N ILE A 17 -3.56 0.40 11.03
CA ILE A 17 -3.26 -1.02 10.81
C ILE A 17 -1.98 -1.18 9.97
N GLY A 18 -1.83 -0.37 8.92
CA GLY A 18 -0.70 -0.44 8.00
C GLY A 18 0.65 -0.27 8.69
N SER A 19 0.75 0.65 9.65
CA SER A 19 2.00 0.87 10.40
C SER A 19 2.42 -0.36 11.20
N PHE A 20 1.48 -1.10 11.77
CA PHE A 20 1.77 -2.38 12.46
C PHE A 20 2.16 -3.48 11.47
N VAL A 21 1.52 -3.53 10.31
CA VAL A 21 1.89 -4.48 9.25
C VAL A 21 3.32 -4.23 8.77
N VAL A 22 3.69 -2.98 8.49
CA VAL A 22 5.06 -2.61 8.11
C VAL A 22 6.05 -3.00 9.20
N THR A 23 5.72 -2.72 10.46
CA THR A 23 6.55 -3.10 11.61
C THR A 23 6.77 -4.61 11.66
N GLU A 24 5.72 -5.40 11.48
CA GLU A 24 5.82 -6.86 11.51
C GLU A 24 6.66 -7.40 10.34
N LEU A 25 6.44 -6.89 9.13
CA LEU A 25 7.21 -7.30 7.94
C LEU A 25 8.71 -7.10 8.13
N LEU A 26 9.14 -6.01 8.75
CA LEU A 26 10.55 -5.69 8.97
C LEU A 26 11.25 -6.61 9.99
N LYS A 27 10.50 -7.37 10.79
CA LYS A 27 11.06 -8.42 11.66
C LYS A 27 11.50 -9.66 10.89
N HIS A 28 11.04 -9.80 9.65
CA HIS A 28 11.35 -10.91 8.77
C HIS A 28 12.47 -10.54 7.77
N PRO A 29 13.16 -11.52 7.16
CA PRO A 29 14.23 -11.26 6.22
C PRO A 29 13.69 -10.89 4.82
N VAL A 30 12.83 -9.88 4.76
CA VAL A 30 12.34 -9.28 3.51
C VAL A 30 13.45 -8.47 2.84
N ASN A 31 13.40 -8.36 1.51
CA ASN A 31 14.35 -7.53 0.77
C ASN A 31 13.96 -6.05 0.85
N LYS A 32 12.69 -5.73 0.64
CA LYS A 32 12.20 -4.34 0.63
C LYS A 32 10.74 -4.26 1.05
N VAL A 33 10.40 -3.22 1.80
CA VAL A 33 9.03 -2.83 2.12
C VAL A 33 8.81 -1.41 1.63
N VAL A 34 7.90 -1.22 0.68
CA VAL A 34 7.53 0.08 0.14
C VAL A 34 6.13 0.44 0.61
N VAL A 35 5.99 1.60 1.21
CA VAL A 35 4.70 2.14 1.65
C VAL A 35 4.12 3.02 0.54
N TYR A 36 2.92 2.68 0.11
CA TYR A 36 2.14 3.46 -0.85
C TYR A 36 0.91 4.04 -0.14
N ASP A 37 0.92 5.33 0.13
CA ASP A 37 -0.11 5.99 0.93
C ASP A 37 -0.27 7.44 0.48
N ASN A 38 -1.49 7.92 0.31
CA ASN A 38 -1.76 9.30 -0.05
C ASN A 38 -1.81 10.25 1.16
N LEU A 39 -1.62 9.69 2.38
CA LEU A 39 -1.62 10.41 3.66
C LEU A 39 -2.95 11.15 3.97
N ALA A 40 -4.06 10.74 3.35
CA ALA A 40 -5.37 11.33 3.64
C ALA A 40 -5.79 11.14 5.10
N ARG A 41 -5.40 10.01 5.70
CA ARG A 41 -5.56 9.70 7.13
C ARG A 41 -4.28 9.20 7.78
N GLY A 42 -3.39 8.59 7.00
CA GLY A 42 -2.10 8.13 7.43
C GLY A 42 -1.19 9.29 7.84
N LYS A 43 -0.19 8.99 8.65
CA LYS A 43 0.81 9.96 9.08
C LYS A 43 2.20 9.36 8.93
N VAL A 44 3.12 10.14 8.36
CA VAL A 44 4.54 9.75 8.24
C VAL A 44 5.13 9.42 9.63
N SER A 45 4.70 10.16 10.66
CA SER A 45 5.16 9.96 12.04
C SER A 45 4.83 8.57 12.61
N TYR A 46 3.83 7.87 12.09
CA TYR A 46 3.52 6.50 12.52
C TYR A 46 4.60 5.48 12.10
N LEU A 47 5.43 5.84 11.13
CA LEU A 47 6.50 5.01 10.60
C LEU A 47 7.90 5.57 10.87
N SER A 48 8.05 6.52 11.81
CA SER A 48 9.33 7.17 12.10
C SER A 48 10.45 6.19 12.46
N GLU A 49 10.15 5.14 13.22
CA GLU A 49 11.13 4.10 13.56
C GLU A 49 11.42 3.17 12.37
N GLN A 50 10.38 2.79 11.64
CA GLN A 50 10.49 1.89 10.48
C GLN A 50 11.28 2.51 9.33
N MET A 51 11.20 3.84 9.17
CA MET A 51 11.97 4.57 8.15
C MET A 51 13.47 4.63 8.44
N LYS A 52 13.92 4.26 9.63
CA LYS A 52 15.35 4.09 9.97
C LYS A 52 15.92 2.79 9.39
N ASP A 53 15.09 1.81 9.04
CA ASP A 53 15.49 0.59 8.37
C ASP A 53 15.67 0.86 6.86
N GLU A 54 16.85 0.59 6.32
CA GLU A 54 17.19 0.83 4.91
C GLU A 54 16.27 0.06 3.92
N ARG A 55 15.63 -1.00 4.39
CA ARG A 55 14.68 -1.79 3.59
C ARG A 55 13.31 -1.13 3.47
N CYS A 56 13.00 -0.14 4.30
CA CYS A 56 11.70 0.53 4.35
C CYS A 56 11.75 1.91 3.72
N SER A 57 10.82 2.20 2.85
CA SER A 57 10.69 3.52 2.22
C SER A 57 9.26 3.82 1.80
N PHE A 58 8.93 5.12 1.70
CA PHE A 58 7.74 5.56 1.00
C PHE A 58 7.97 5.53 -0.51
N TYR A 59 6.92 5.17 -1.27
CA TYR A 59 6.94 5.38 -2.71
C TYR A 59 6.93 6.90 -2.99
N PRO A 60 7.92 7.43 -3.73
CA PRO A 60 8.14 8.88 -3.78
C PRO A 60 7.26 9.62 -4.78
N PHE A 61 6.59 8.91 -5.70
CA PHE A 61 5.91 9.52 -6.85
C PHE A 61 4.39 9.50 -6.76
N GLY A 62 3.82 9.13 -5.63
CA GLY A 62 2.38 9.11 -5.41
C GLY A 62 1.97 8.11 -4.35
N GLY A 63 0.67 8.04 -4.10
CA GLY A 63 0.09 7.15 -3.07
C GLY A 63 -1.42 6.96 -3.23
N ASP A 64 -2.00 7.50 -4.30
CA ASP A 64 -3.43 7.43 -4.56
C ASP A 64 -3.75 6.20 -5.43
N ILE A 65 -4.63 5.34 -4.94
CA ILE A 65 -5.05 4.13 -5.67
C ILE A 65 -5.96 4.42 -6.86
N ARG A 66 -6.44 5.66 -7.00
CA ARG A 66 -7.19 6.10 -8.18
C ARG A 66 -6.30 6.35 -9.40
N GLU A 67 -5.00 6.49 -9.20
CA GLU A 67 -4.01 6.79 -10.24
C GLU A 67 -3.36 5.49 -10.73
N ILE A 68 -4.00 4.82 -11.70
CA ILE A 68 -3.61 3.49 -12.18
C ILE A 68 -2.17 3.45 -12.74
N ASP A 69 -1.74 4.47 -13.47
CA ASP A 69 -0.41 4.49 -14.09
C ASP A 69 0.70 4.57 -13.03
N ILE A 70 0.49 5.39 -12.00
CA ILE A 70 1.41 5.52 -10.87
C ILE A 70 1.45 4.22 -10.07
N LEU A 71 0.29 3.63 -9.83
CA LEU A 71 0.17 2.35 -9.11
C LEU A 71 0.86 1.21 -9.87
N ASN A 72 0.70 1.13 -11.20
CA ASN A 72 1.43 0.18 -12.04
C ASN A 72 2.94 0.35 -11.91
N THR A 73 3.42 1.58 -11.92
CA THR A 73 4.85 1.87 -11.76
C THR A 73 5.36 1.47 -10.37
N ALA A 74 4.57 1.75 -9.34
CA ALA A 74 4.91 1.40 -7.95
C ALA A 74 5.01 -0.13 -7.74
N MET A 75 4.29 -0.92 -8.52
CA MET A 75 4.29 -2.39 -8.45
C MET A 75 5.39 -3.07 -9.25
N GLN A 76 6.17 -2.32 -10.02
CA GLN A 76 7.29 -2.90 -10.79
C GLN A 76 8.33 -3.55 -9.86
N GLY A 77 8.60 -4.83 -10.09
CA GLY A 77 9.55 -5.61 -9.29
C GLY A 77 9.08 -5.96 -7.88
N VAL A 78 7.79 -5.74 -7.57
CA VAL A 78 7.16 -6.16 -6.32
C VAL A 78 6.71 -7.63 -6.43
N ASP A 79 6.93 -8.40 -5.36
CA ASP A 79 6.50 -9.79 -5.27
C ASP A 79 5.11 -9.93 -4.66
N TYR A 80 4.85 -9.17 -3.60
CA TYR A 80 3.61 -9.25 -2.82
C TYR A 80 3.03 -7.87 -2.56
N VAL A 81 1.71 -7.79 -2.57
CA VAL A 81 0.97 -6.57 -2.24
C VAL A 81 0.05 -6.82 -1.05
N ILE A 82 0.07 -5.92 -0.08
CA ILE A 82 -0.89 -5.88 1.03
C ILE A 82 -1.66 -4.57 0.90
N SER A 83 -2.96 -4.66 0.69
CA SER A 83 -3.82 -3.50 0.49
C SER A 83 -4.71 -3.26 1.69
N LEU A 84 -4.51 -2.11 2.33
CA LEU A 84 -5.26 -1.65 3.49
C LEU A 84 -5.91 -0.28 3.25
N ALA A 85 -5.76 0.27 2.04
CA ALA A 85 -6.30 1.56 1.69
C ALA A 85 -7.82 1.47 1.49
N ALA A 86 -8.55 2.26 2.24
CA ALA A 86 -9.99 2.40 2.09
C ALA A 86 -10.46 3.75 2.65
N MET A 87 -11.51 4.27 2.08
CA MET A 87 -12.26 5.39 2.65
C MET A 87 -13.20 4.83 3.72
N TRP A 88 -13.13 5.35 4.94
CA TRP A 88 -13.90 4.82 6.07
C TRP A 88 -15.36 5.30 6.07
N LEU A 89 -16.20 4.59 6.83
CA LEU A 89 -17.66 4.65 6.77
C LEU A 89 -18.26 6.07 6.84
N LEU A 90 -17.82 6.91 7.77
CA LEU A 90 -18.40 8.25 7.93
C LEU A 90 -18.09 9.15 6.73
N HIS A 91 -16.88 9.09 6.19
CA HIS A 91 -16.54 9.81 4.96
C HIS A 91 -17.30 9.29 3.74
N CYS A 92 -17.57 7.97 3.68
CA CYS A 92 -18.39 7.41 2.62
C CYS A 92 -19.80 7.99 2.60
N LYS A 93 -20.39 8.22 3.78
CA LYS A 93 -21.69 8.86 3.92
C LYS A 93 -21.68 10.31 3.40
N ASP A 94 -20.66 11.07 3.76
CA ASP A 94 -20.57 12.49 3.42
C ASP A 94 -20.13 12.72 1.97
N TYR A 95 -19.32 11.82 1.43
CA TYR A 95 -18.73 11.91 0.09
C TYR A 95 -18.90 10.60 -0.71
N PRO A 96 -20.14 10.23 -1.07
CA PRO A 96 -20.42 8.93 -1.68
C PRO A 96 -19.75 8.71 -3.05
N ARG A 97 -19.58 9.79 -3.84
CA ARG A 97 -18.86 9.70 -5.12
C ARG A 97 -17.38 9.35 -4.90
N THR A 98 -16.72 10.05 -3.99
CA THR A 98 -15.33 9.78 -3.63
C THR A 98 -15.18 8.38 -3.02
N ALA A 99 -16.15 7.94 -2.23
CA ALA A 99 -16.18 6.58 -1.68
C ALA A 99 -16.20 5.52 -2.79
N PHE A 100 -17.01 5.73 -3.82
CA PHE A 100 -17.03 4.86 -5.00
C PHE A 100 -15.66 4.85 -5.72
N ASP A 101 -15.10 6.03 -5.97
CA ASP A 101 -13.84 6.19 -6.69
C ASP A 101 -12.67 5.53 -5.93
N VAL A 102 -12.64 5.61 -4.60
CA VAL A 102 -11.59 5.01 -3.77
C VAL A 102 -11.86 3.52 -3.54
N ASN A 103 -13.01 3.18 -2.96
CA ASN A 103 -13.25 1.82 -2.46
C ASN A 103 -13.63 0.83 -3.57
N ILE A 104 -14.18 1.28 -4.67
CA ILE A 104 -14.58 0.41 -5.79
C ILE A 104 -13.59 0.56 -6.95
N ALA A 105 -13.53 1.73 -7.58
CA ALA A 105 -12.63 1.93 -8.73
C ALA A 105 -11.15 1.79 -8.33
N GLY A 106 -10.74 2.34 -7.18
CA GLY A 106 -9.38 2.20 -6.66
C GLY A 106 -9.00 0.75 -6.35
N THR A 107 -9.92 -0.04 -5.78
CA THR A 107 -9.70 -1.48 -5.57
C THR A 107 -9.53 -2.21 -6.90
N PHE A 108 -10.35 -1.89 -7.90
CA PHE A 108 -10.21 -2.46 -9.24
C PHE A 108 -8.85 -2.11 -9.87
N ASN A 109 -8.39 -0.88 -9.72
CA ASN A 109 -7.05 -0.46 -10.16
C ASN A 109 -5.94 -1.30 -9.51
N ILE A 110 -6.06 -1.60 -8.21
CA ILE A 110 -5.10 -2.47 -7.51
C ILE A 110 -5.08 -3.87 -8.14
N LEU A 111 -6.24 -4.44 -8.42
CA LEU A 111 -6.35 -5.76 -9.05
C LEU A 111 -5.73 -5.77 -10.45
N GLU A 112 -6.02 -4.77 -11.28
CA GLU A 112 -5.40 -4.62 -12.61
C GLU A 112 -3.89 -4.47 -12.52
N ALA A 113 -3.40 -3.60 -11.64
CA ALA A 113 -1.97 -3.39 -11.46
C ALA A 113 -1.26 -4.67 -10.98
N CYS A 114 -1.90 -5.46 -10.12
CA CYS A 114 -1.38 -6.77 -9.70
C CYS A 114 -1.24 -7.73 -10.88
N VAL A 115 -2.23 -7.79 -11.75
CA VAL A 115 -2.18 -8.64 -12.97
C VAL A 115 -1.09 -8.14 -13.92
N ASN A 116 -1.05 -6.86 -14.20
CA ASN A 116 -0.09 -6.25 -15.12
C ASN A 116 1.37 -6.45 -14.68
N ASN A 117 1.62 -6.54 -13.37
CA ASN A 117 2.95 -6.67 -12.79
C ASN A 117 3.27 -8.10 -12.31
N ASN A 118 2.41 -9.09 -12.61
CA ASN A 118 2.59 -10.49 -12.22
C ASN A 118 2.81 -10.66 -10.70
N ILE A 119 2.08 -9.92 -9.89
CA ILE A 119 2.15 -10.02 -8.43
C ILE A 119 1.82 -11.45 -7.99
N LYS A 120 2.68 -12.05 -7.19
CA LYS A 120 2.55 -13.45 -6.74
C LYS A 120 1.35 -13.65 -5.83
N LYS A 121 1.05 -12.67 -4.99
CA LYS A 121 -0.11 -12.69 -4.09
C LYS A 121 -0.49 -11.29 -3.65
N LEU A 122 -1.79 -11.02 -3.67
CA LEU A 122 -2.43 -9.87 -3.05
C LEU A 122 -3.14 -10.31 -1.77
N ILE A 123 -2.91 -9.60 -0.68
CA ILE A 123 -3.65 -9.70 0.58
C ILE A 123 -4.49 -8.42 0.70
N TRP A 124 -5.79 -8.61 0.88
CA TRP A 124 -6.75 -7.52 0.90
C TRP A 124 -7.79 -7.73 1.97
#